data_d3ff19510064e3977b971d5c2d393595
#
_entry.id   d3ff19510064e3977b971d5c2d393595
#
_cell.length_a   1.000
_cell.length_b   1.000
_cell.length_c   1.000
_cell.angle_alpha   90.00
_cell.angle_beta   90.00
_cell.angle_gamma   90.00
#
_symmetry.space_group_name_H-M   'P 1'
#
loop_
_entity.id
_entity.type
_entity.pdbx_description
1 polymer ?
#
loop_
_entity_poly.entity_id
_entity_poly.type
_entity_poly.pdbx_seq_one_letter_code
_entity_poly.pdbx_strand_id
1 'polypeptide(L)'
;MRLGLFGGAFDPIHAAHLTLARAAAAFCSLDRVLLIPAAHPPHKRLHADYEHRYRMVELAAAGDPLLEPSRLEANTVCSYSIDTIERVRRERGGQDPLYFLIGADAFAEIRTWVRWQEVIRLVEFIVVHRPGFSYDPPPGARVHRLDSVGLRISSTELRRRLAAGEAPEAIPPPVLAYIREHGLYAAL
;
A
#
# COMPACT_ATOMS: atom_id res chain seq x y z
N MET A 1 -18.55 2.78 -8.74
CA MET A 1 -17.29 2.01 -8.86
C MET A 1 -16.79 1.71 -7.44
N ARG A 2 -16.41 0.46 -7.14
CA ARG A 2 -15.85 0.05 -5.83
C ARG A 2 -14.33 0.19 -5.89
N LEU A 3 -13.77 1.13 -5.16
CA LEU A 3 -12.37 1.52 -5.28
C LEU A 3 -11.57 1.14 -4.03
N GLY A 4 -10.49 0.36 -4.21
CA GLY A 4 -9.51 0.05 -3.17
C GLY A 4 -8.43 1.12 -3.10
N LEU A 5 -8.05 1.53 -1.90
CA LEU A 5 -6.91 2.40 -1.62
C LEU A 5 -5.85 1.58 -0.90
N PHE A 6 -4.71 1.39 -1.52
CA PHE A 6 -3.59 0.67 -0.94
C PHE A 6 -2.37 1.58 -0.83
N GLY A 7 -2.29 2.27 0.30
CA GLY A 7 -1.15 3.10 0.67
C GLY A 7 0.03 2.28 1.18
N GLY A 8 1.24 2.63 0.80
CA GLY A 8 2.43 1.95 1.27
C GLY A 8 3.73 2.67 0.93
N ALA A 9 4.81 2.32 1.62
CA ALA A 9 6.14 2.82 1.27
C ALA A 9 6.56 2.33 -0.12
N PHE A 10 6.24 1.07 -0.46
CA PHE A 10 6.65 0.40 -1.70
C PHE A 10 8.15 0.58 -1.99
N ASP A 11 8.97 0.23 -1.03
CA ASP A 11 10.40 0.52 -0.98
C ASP A 11 11.26 -0.77 -0.84
N PRO A 12 11.29 -1.66 -1.87
CA PRO A 12 10.50 -1.67 -3.10
C PRO A 12 9.11 -2.32 -2.98
N ILE A 13 8.28 -2.15 -4.00
CA ILE A 13 7.09 -2.97 -4.24
C ILE A 13 7.51 -4.41 -4.55
N HIS A 14 6.70 -5.39 -4.13
CA HIS A 14 7.02 -6.81 -4.30
C HIS A 14 5.75 -7.66 -4.45
N ALA A 15 5.94 -8.95 -4.77
CA ALA A 15 4.86 -9.90 -5.06
C ALA A 15 3.78 -9.95 -3.97
N ALA A 16 4.14 -9.87 -2.68
CA ALA A 16 3.14 -9.88 -1.62
C ALA A 16 2.19 -8.68 -1.68
N HIS A 17 2.67 -7.48 -2.07
CA HIS A 17 1.80 -6.33 -2.25
C HIS A 17 0.79 -6.57 -3.38
N LEU A 18 1.26 -7.07 -4.53
CA LEU A 18 0.41 -7.32 -5.69
C LEU A 18 -0.62 -8.42 -5.42
N THR A 19 -0.19 -9.53 -4.82
CA THR A 19 -1.08 -10.63 -4.45
C THR A 19 -2.14 -10.17 -3.46
N LEU A 20 -1.75 -9.36 -2.49
CA LEU A 20 -2.67 -8.82 -1.50
C LEU A 20 -3.69 -7.86 -2.12
N ALA A 21 -3.27 -6.98 -3.01
CA ALA A 21 -4.18 -6.07 -3.72
C ALA A 21 -5.22 -6.85 -4.54
N ARG A 22 -4.79 -7.91 -5.27
CA ARG A 22 -5.69 -8.78 -6.03
C ARG A 22 -6.63 -9.58 -5.14
N ALA A 23 -6.14 -10.13 -4.03
CA ALA A 23 -6.96 -10.85 -3.07
C ALA A 23 -8.03 -9.96 -2.44
N ALA A 24 -7.67 -8.73 -2.06
CA ALA A 24 -8.62 -7.74 -1.54
C ALA A 24 -9.69 -7.36 -2.58
N ALA A 25 -9.27 -7.19 -3.84
CA ALA A 25 -10.19 -6.90 -4.91
C ALA A 25 -11.20 -8.04 -5.17
N ALA A 26 -10.72 -9.27 -5.22
CA ALA A 26 -11.59 -10.44 -5.36
C ALA A 26 -12.56 -10.58 -4.16
N PHE A 27 -12.05 -10.39 -2.93
CA PHE A 27 -12.82 -10.54 -1.71
C PHE A 27 -13.93 -9.50 -1.55
N CYS A 28 -13.66 -8.24 -1.90
CA CYS A 28 -14.63 -7.15 -1.79
C CYS A 28 -15.24 -6.73 -3.14
N SER A 29 -15.01 -7.49 -4.22
CA SER A 29 -15.49 -7.18 -5.58
C SER A 29 -15.12 -5.74 -5.98
N LEU A 30 -13.84 -5.37 -5.82
CA LEU A 30 -13.36 -4.05 -6.20
C LEU A 30 -13.16 -3.98 -7.72
N ASP A 31 -13.54 -2.86 -8.30
CA ASP A 31 -13.32 -2.59 -9.72
C ASP A 31 -11.87 -2.20 -10.01
N ARG A 32 -11.22 -1.51 -9.05
CA ARG A 32 -9.81 -1.07 -9.10
C ARG A 32 -9.19 -0.96 -7.73
N VAL A 33 -7.86 -1.07 -7.68
CA VAL A 33 -7.04 -0.78 -6.50
C VAL A 33 -5.98 0.25 -6.86
N LEU A 34 -6.07 1.44 -6.22
CA LEU A 34 -5.03 2.46 -6.31
C LEU A 34 -3.84 2.04 -5.45
N LEU A 35 -2.68 1.88 -6.09
CA LEU A 35 -1.40 1.71 -5.40
C LEU A 35 -0.80 3.10 -5.17
N ILE A 36 -0.78 3.56 -3.91
CA ILE A 36 -0.44 4.93 -3.54
C ILE A 36 0.89 4.93 -2.77
N PRO A 37 2.03 5.20 -3.43
CA PRO A 37 3.30 5.36 -2.72
C PRO A 37 3.23 6.54 -1.76
N ALA A 38 3.52 6.29 -0.48
CA ALA A 38 3.59 7.34 0.52
C ALA A 38 4.79 8.25 0.25
N ALA A 39 4.57 9.57 0.14
CA ALA A 39 5.66 10.51 -0.09
C ALA A 39 6.51 10.67 1.18
N HIS A 40 5.87 11.02 2.29
CA HIS A 40 6.52 11.28 3.57
C HIS A 40 5.76 10.59 4.71
N PRO A 41 5.87 9.24 4.84
CA PRO A 41 5.22 8.51 5.93
C PRO A 41 5.85 8.93 7.28
N PRO A 42 5.04 9.33 8.29
CA PRO A 42 5.56 9.94 9.51
C PRO A 42 6.42 9.02 10.37
N HIS A 43 6.32 7.69 10.19
CA HIS A 43 6.99 6.70 11.05
C HIS A 43 7.93 5.76 10.30
N LYS A 44 8.27 6.07 9.03
CA LYS A 44 9.14 5.20 8.21
C LYS A 44 10.25 6.00 7.55
N ARG A 45 11.49 5.53 7.72
CA ARG A 45 12.61 5.96 6.88
C ARG A 45 12.50 5.26 5.53
N LEU A 46 12.56 6.04 4.46
CA LEU A 46 12.59 5.56 3.09
C LEU A 46 14.03 5.49 2.59
N HIS A 47 14.32 4.55 1.69
CA HIS A 47 15.65 4.32 1.14
C HIS A 47 15.76 4.76 -0.32
N ALA A 48 14.66 4.65 -1.06
CA ALA A 48 14.56 5.18 -2.42
C ALA A 48 13.66 6.41 -2.44
N ASP A 49 14.00 7.40 -3.26
CA ASP A 49 13.21 8.61 -3.47
C ASP A 49 11.83 8.29 -4.03
N TYR A 50 10.89 9.24 -3.86
CA TYR A 50 9.50 9.06 -4.28
C TYR A 50 9.37 8.65 -5.74
N GLU A 51 10.08 9.29 -6.65
CA GLU A 51 9.98 9.03 -8.10
C GLU A 51 10.46 7.62 -8.45
N HIS A 52 11.50 7.12 -7.81
CA HIS A 52 11.95 5.73 -7.99
C HIS A 52 10.91 4.74 -7.48
N ARG A 53 10.32 5.00 -6.30
CA ARG A 53 9.28 4.11 -5.73
C ARG A 53 8.01 4.12 -6.57
N TYR A 54 7.59 5.29 -7.04
CA TYR A 54 6.45 5.40 -7.94
C TYR A 54 6.72 4.65 -9.26
N ARG A 55 7.90 4.81 -9.86
CA ARG A 55 8.25 4.11 -11.09
C ARG A 55 8.26 2.59 -10.91
N MET A 56 8.76 2.10 -9.77
CA MET A 56 8.69 0.68 -9.45
C MET A 56 7.24 0.18 -9.34
N VAL A 57 6.33 0.98 -8.78
CA VAL A 57 4.90 0.65 -8.73
C VAL A 57 4.28 0.61 -10.14
N GLU A 58 4.59 1.57 -11.01
CA GLU A 58 4.15 1.54 -12.42
C GLU A 58 4.60 0.26 -13.13
N LEU A 59 5.87 -0.10 -13.00
CA LEU A 59 6.43 -1.31 -13.60
C LEU A 59 5.78 -2.58 -13.07
N ALA A 60 5.48 -2.62 -11.77
CA ALA A 60 4.87 -3.77 -11.13
C ALA A 60 3.38 -3.95 -11.48
N ALA A 61 2.68 -2.85 -11.76
CA ALA A 61 1.26 -2.85 -12.12
C ALA A 61 1.02 -2.96 -13.64
N ALA A 62 2.08 -2.86 -14.44
CA ALA A 62 1.96 -2.84 -15.90
C ALA A 62 1.23 -4.08 -16.43
N GLY A 63 0.19 -3.86 -17.25
CA GLY A 63 -0.62 -4.93 -17.85
C GLY A 63 -1.71 -5.51 -16.94
N ASP A 64 -1.84 -5.05 -15.72
CA ASP A 64 -2.93 -5.46 -14.83
C ASP A 64 -3.98 -4.33 -14.72
N PRO A 65 -5.15 -4.47 -15.38
CA PRO A 65 -6.17 -3.42 -15.39
C PRO A 65 -6.81 -3.18 -14.01
N LEU A 66 -6.62 -4.09 -13.06
CA LEU A 66 -7.11 -3.96 -11.69
C LEU A 66 -6.26 -2.99 -10.87
N LEU A 67 -4.95 -2.90 -11.15
CA LEU A 67 -3.98 -2.15 -10.36
C LEU A 67 -3.66 -0.82 -11.03
N GLU A 68 -3.93 0.28 -10.35
CA GLU A 68 -3.72 1.64 -10.85
C GLU A 68 -2.65 2.36 -9.99
N PRO A 69 -1.45 2.63 -10.52
CA PRO A 69 -0.47 3.47 -9.85
C PRO A 69 -1.01 4.88 -9.65
N SER A 70 -0.83 5.46 -8.47
CA SER A 70 -1.41 6.76 -8.13
C SER A 70 -0.39 7.73 -7.55
N ARG A 71 -0.38 8.96 -8.05
CA ARG A 71 0.45 10.08 -7.57
C ARG A 71 -0.26 10.96 -6.54
N LEU A 72 -1.31 10.46 -5.91
CA LEU A 72 -2.11 11.25 -4.94
C LEU A 72 -1.27 11.90 -3.83
N GLU A 73 -0.14 11.29 -3.45
CA GLU A 73 0.73 11.83 -2.40
C GLU A 73 2.02 12.47 -2.90
N ALA A 74 2.24 12.58 -4.22
CA ALA A 74 3.50 13.06 -4.81
C ALA A 74 4.00 14.42 -4.25
N ASN A 75 3.09 15.32 -3.92
CA ASN A 75 3.40 16.68 -3.46
C ASN A 75 2.91 16.95 -2.04
N THR A 76 2.72 15.91 -1.22
CA THR A 76 2.29 16.08 0.16
C THR A 76 3.48 16.32 1.08
N VAL A 77 3.32 17.22 2.05
CA VAL A 77 4.33 17.47 3.10
C VAL A 77 4.38 16.31 4.08
N CYS A 78 3.23 15.67 4.32
CA CYS A 78 3.09 14.50 5.17
C CYS A 78 1.99 13.58 4.60
N SER A 79 2.23 12.27 4.61
CA SER A 79 1.31 11.26 4.08
C SER A 79 0.27 10.86 5.14
N TYR A 80 -0.70 11.72 5.38
CA TYR A 80 -1.84 11.39 6.25
C TYR A 80 -2.97 10.75 5.45
N SER A 81 -3.46 9.61 5.92
CA SER A 81 -4.52 8.86 5.24
C SER A 81 -5.80 9.65 5.03
N ILE A 82 -6.15 10.54 5.96
CA ILE A 82 -7.35 11.37 5.83
C ILE A 82 -7.26 12.30 4.61
N ASP A 83 -6.11 12.94 4.39
CA ASP A 83 -5.93 13.87 3.26
C ASP A 83 -6.00 13.14 1.92
N THR A 84 -5.43 11.93 1.87
CA THR A 84 -5.49 11.06 0.69
C THR A 84 -6.94 10.63 0.39
N ILE A 85 -7.69 10.21 1.40
CA ILE A 85 -9.10 9.80 1.27
C ILE A 85 -9.98 10.98 0.80
N GLU A 86 -9.82 12.15 1.42
CA GLU A 86 -10.57 13.36 1.02
C GLU A 86 -10.24 13.78 -0.41
N ARG A 87 -8.98 13.65 -0.82
CA ARG A 87 -8.55 13.95 -2.18
C ARG A 87 -9.22 13.01 -3.19
N VAL A 88 -9.19 11.71 -2.93
CA VAL A 88 -9.88 10.72 -3.79
C VAL A 88 -11.37 11.05 -3.90
N ARG A 89 -12.05 11.33 -2.79
CA ARG A 89 -13.46 11.68 -2.78
C ARG A 89 -13.77 12.92 -3.62
N ARG A 90 -12.94 13.94 -3.53
CA ARG A 90 -13.09 15.18 -4.31
C ARG A 90 -12.88 14.95 -5.79
N GLU A 91 -11.84 14.20 -6.17
CA GLU A 91 -11.50 13.94 -7.57
C GLU A 91 -12.48 12.99 -8.25
N ARG A 92 -13.10 12.07 -7.49
CA ARG A 92 -14.01 11.04 -8.03
C ARG A 92 -15.49 11.26 -7.72
N GLY A 93 -15.89 12.43 -7.23
CA GLY A 93 -17.28 12.82 -7.07
C GLY A 93 -17.99 12.32 -5.80
N GLY A 94 -17.27 11.77 -4.82
CA GLY A 94 -17.74 11.60 -3.43
C GLY A 94 -18.72 10.47 -3.12
N GLN A 95 -19.37 9.85 -4.09
CA GLN A 95 -20.48 8.89 -3.89
C GLN A 95 -20.03 7.43 -3.86
N ASP A 96 -18.89 7.11 -4.45
CA ASP A 96 -18.43 5.73 -4.59
C ASP A 96 -17.95 5.14 -3.25
N PRO A 97 -18.20 3.84 -2.99
CA PRO A 97 -17.63 3.15 -1.85
C PRO A 97 -16.11 3.08 -1.95
N LEU A 98 -15.42 3.57 -0.91
CA LEU A 98 -13.97 3.50 -0.80
C LEU A 98 -13.58 2.41 0.20
N TYR A 99 -12.63 1.58 -0.18
CA TYR A 99 -12.07 0.51 0.65
C TYR A 99 -10.59 0.81 0.93
N PHE A 100 -10.22 0.84 2.22
CA PHE A 100 -8.84 1.09 2.62
C PHE A 100 -8.16 -0.22 3.02
N LEU A 101 -7.17 -0.65 2.24
CA LEU A 101 -6.42 -1.87 2.48
C LEU A 101 -5.29 -1.62 3.47
N ILE A 102 -5.28 -2.34 4.59
CA ILE A 102 -4.37 -2.11 5.72
C ILE A 102 -4.00 -3.42 6.41
N GLY A 103 -2.78 -3.52 6.93
CA GLY A 103 -2.38 -4.61 7.80
C GLY A 103 -3.00 -4.50 9.20
N ALA A 104 -3.21 -5.64 9.86
CA ALA A 104 -3.79 -5.70 11.21
C ALA A 104 -2.95 -4.94 12.25
N ASP A 105 -1.63 -4.92 12.10
CA ASP A 105 -0.69 -4.16 12.91
C ASP A 105 -0.97 -2.65 12.86
N ALA A 106 -1.07 -2.08 11.66
CA ALA A 106 -1.37 -0.66 11.48
C ALA A 106 -2.83 -0.32 11.85
N PHE A 107 -3.78 -1.23 11.61
CA PHE A 107 -5.17 -1.02 12.00
C PHE A 107 -5.36 -1.04 13.53
N ALA A 108 -4.58 -1.81 14.26
CA ALA A 108 -4.60 -1.79 15.74
C ALA A 108 -4.28 -0.40 16.30
N GLU A 109 -3.49 0.39 15.57
CA GLU A 109 -3.11 1.76 15.92
C GLU A 109 -4.03 2.83 15.33
N ILE A 110 -5.16 2.47 14.73
CA ILE A 110 -6.04 3.40 14.00
C ILE A 110 -6.44 4.63 14.84
N ARG A 111 -6.62 4.46 16.15
CA ARG A 111 -6.99 5.56 17.07
C ARG A 111 -5.89 6.62 17.26
N THR A 112 -4.67 6.35 16.80
CA THR A 112 -3.55 7.32 16.81
C THR A 112 -3.46 8.13 15.52
N TRP A 113 -4.24 7.78 14.51
CA TRP A 113 -4.20 8.46 13.23
C TRP A 113 -4.84 9.85 13.30
N VAL A 114 -4.29 10.78 12.52
CA VAL A 114 -4.85 12.13 12.39
C VAL A 114 -6.29 12.02 11.89
N ARG A 115 -7.23 12.64 12.63
CA ARG A 115 -8.67 12.65 12.33
C ARG A 115 -9.26 11.25 12.12
N TRP A 116 -8.81 10.27 12.90
CA TRP A 116 -9.22 8.87 12.74
C TRP A 116 -10.73 8.64 12.76
N GLN A 117 -11.50 9.44 13.55
CA GLN A 117 -12.95 9.34 13.60
C GLN A 117 -13.61 9.69 12.25
N GLU A 118 -12.98 10.55 11.46
CA GLU A 118 -13.43 10.89 10.12
C GLU A 118 -13.00 9.81 9.13
N VAL A 119 -11.78 9.31 9.25
CA VAL A 119 -11.28 8.21 8.42
C VAL A 119 -12.24 7.01 8.48
N ILE A 120 -12.65 6.56 9.67
CA ILE A 120 -13.54 5.39 9.82
C ILE A 120 -14.95 5.60 9.25
N ARG A 121 -15.39 6.85 9.09
CA ARG A 121 -16.68 7.17 8.46
C ARG A 121 -16.59 7.21 6.93
N LEU A 122 -15.42 7.55 6.42
CA LEU A 122 -15.22 7.80 4.99
C LEU A 122 -14.89 6.54 4.21
N VAL A 123 -14.37 5.50 4.84
CA VAL A 123 -13.97 4.26 4.15
C VAL A 123 -14.48 3.00 4.85
N GLU A 124 -14.49 1.90 4.12
CA GLU A 124 -14.55 0.55 4.68
C GLU A 124 -13.12 -0.01 4.69
N PHE A 125 -12.72 -0.66 5.77
CA PHE A 125 -11.38 -1.23 5.88
C PHE A 125 -11.35 -2.67 5.40
N ILE A 126 -10.36 -3.01 4.59
CA ILE A 126 -9.98 -4.40 4.34
C ILE A 126 -8.74 -4.65 5.19
N VAL A 127 -8.93 -5.30 6.35
CA VAL A 127 -7.86 -5.55 7.30
C VAL A 127 -7.25 -6.91 7.03
N VAL A 128 -5.97 -6.89 6.63
CA VAL A 128 -5.20 -8.11 6.38
C VAL A 128 -4.73 -8.67 7.69
N HIS A 129 -5.30 -9.82 8.05
CA HIS A 129 -4.92 -10.51 9.27
C HIS A 129 -3.55 -11.16 9.13
N ARG A 130 -2.70 -10.97 10.14
CA ARG A 130 -1.43 -11.68 10.28
C ARG A 130 -1.43 -12.45 11.59
N PRO A 131 -0.93 -13.68 11.61
CA PRO A 131 -0.81 -14.44 12.86
C PRO A 131 -0.05 -13.65 13.92
N GLY A 132 -0.58 -13.62 15.15
CA GLY A 132 0.01 -12.90 16.28
C GLY A 132 -0.45 -11.45 16.46
N PHE A 133 -1.27 -10.91 15.55
CA PHE A 133 -1.86 -9.58 15.70
C PHE A 133 -3.37 -9.68 15.92
N SER A 134 -3.83 -9.03 16.98
CA SER A 134 -5.25 -8.81 17.23
C SER A 134 -5.56 -7.31 17.18
N TYR A 135 -6.76 -6.97 16.81
CA TYR A 135 -7.23 -5.58 16.81
C TYR A 135 -8.68 -5.52 17.29
N ASP A 136 -9.02 -4.41 17.90
CA ASP A 136 -10.38 -4.08 18.31
C ASP A 136 -10.89 -2.92 17.47
N PRO A 137 -11.85 -3.16 16.54
CA PRO A 137 -12.36 -2.11 15.68
C PRO A 137 -13.03 -1.00 16.49
N PRO A 138 -12.72 0.28 16.22
CA PRO A 138 -13.46 1.37 16.84
C PRO A 138 -14.95 1.29 16.52
N PRO A 139 -15.83 1.69 17.46
CA PRO A 139 -17.26 1.78 17.17
C PRO A 139 -17.55 2.60 15.92
N GLY A 140 -18.34 2.04 15.01
CA GLY A 140 -18.67 2.67 13.73
C GLY A 140 -17.71 2.38 12.58
N ALA A 141 -16.56 1.74 12.82
CA ALA A 141 -15.70 1.28 11.73
C ALA A 141 -16.31 0.07 11.01
N ARG A 142 -16.33 0.14 9.67
CA ARG A 142 -16.73 -0.99 8.82
C ARG A 142 -15.48 -1.77 8.42
N VAL A 143 -15.41 -3.03 8.82
CA VAL A 143 -14.20 -3.85 8.68
C VAL A 143 -14.51 -5.16 7.99
N HIS A 144 -13.80 -5.44 6.91
CA HIS A 144 -13.73 -6.70 6.20
C HIS A 144 -12.41 -7.39 6.55
N ARG A 145 -12.47 -8.54 7.18
CA ARG A 145 -11.28 -9.31 7.55
C ARG A 145 -10.84 -10.17 6.38
N LEU A 146 -9.63 -9.93 5.89
CA LEU A 146 -8.98 -10.74 4.87
C LEU A 146 -7.85 -11.52 5.51
N ASP A 147 -7.89 -12.86 5.43
CA ASP A 147 -6.78 -13.67 5.90
C ASP A 147 -5.56 -13.50 5.00
N SER A 148 -4.37 -13.49 5.61
CA SER A 148 -3.14 -13.27 4.85
C SER A 148 -2.95 -14.36 3.79
N VAL A 149 -2.52 -13.98 2.60
CA VAL A 149 -2.24 -14.88 1.48
C VAL A 149 -0.92 -15.67 1.64
N GLY A 150 -0.44 -15.82 2.86
CA GLY A 150 0.68 -16.71 3.20
C GLY A 150 2.09 -16.22 2.81
N LEU A 151 2.22 -15.08 2.14
CA LEU A 151 3.52 -14.57 1.72
C LEU A 151 4.21 -13.77 2.84
N ARG A 152 5.20 -14.40 3.48
CA ARG A 152 6.07 -13.75 4.48
C ARG A 152 7.22 -13.01 3.77
N ILE A 153 6.91 -11.93 3.07
CA ILE A 153 7.89 -11.11 2.37
C ILE A 153 7.89 -9.72 3.02
N SER A 154 9.08 -9.19 3.33
CA SER A 154 9.23 -7.82 3.82
C SER A 154 10.20 -7.03 2.94
N SER A 155 9.86 -5.77 2.66
CA SER A 155 10.76 -4.88 1.90
C SER A 155 12.13 -4.72 2.58
N THR A 156 12.19 -4.76 3.91
CA THR A 156 13.46 -4.70 4.67
C THR A 156 14.37 -5.88 4.33
N GLU A 157 13.84 -7.09 4.34
CA GLU A 157 14.61 -8.27 3.97
C GLU A 157 15.02 -8.23 2.50
N LEU A 158 14.13 -7.79 1.61
CA LEU A 158 14.44 -7.67 0.20
C LEU A 158 15.55 -6.65 -0.06
N ARG A 159 15.56 -5.51 0.63
CA ARG A 159 16.64 -4.53 0.52
C ARG A 159 17.99 -5.10 0.98
N ARG A 160 18.00 -5.84 2.10
CA ARG A 160 19.21 -6.51 2.58
C ARG A 160 19.78 -7.48 1.54
N ARG A 161 18.93 -8.27 0.91
CA ARG A 161 19.31 -9.23 -0.15
C ARG A 161 19.80 -8.52 -1.42
N LEU A 162 19.16 -7.41 -1.81
CA LEU A 162 19.62 -6.58 -2.92
C LEU A 162 21.01 -5.98 -2.66
N ALA A 163 21.25 -5.48 -1.44
CA ALA A 163 22.56 -4.97 -1.03
C ALA A 163 23.66 -6.04 -1.06
N ALA A 164 23.29 -7.31 -0.82
CA ALA A 164 24.18 -8.46 -0.97
C ALA A 164 24.37 -8.91 -2.43
N GLY A 165 23.81 -8.19 -3.42
CA GLY A 165 23.91 -8.54 -4.84
C GLY A 165 22.97 -9.66 -5.30
N GLU A 166 22.02 -10.09 -4.44
CA GLU A 166 21.06 -11.14 -4.79
C GLU A 166 19.98 -10.62 -5.75
N ALA A 167 19.26 -11.58 -6.35
CA ALA A 167 18.07 -11.34 -7.19
C ALA A 167 16.83 -11.99 -6.58
N PRO A 168 16.17 -11.36 -5.58
CA PRO A 168 15.02 -11.97 -4.94
C PRO A 168 13.85 -12.18 -5.92
N GLU A 169 13.37 -13.41 -6.05
CA GLU A 169 12.23 -13.79 -6.92
C GLU A 169 10.92 -13.06 -6.54
N ALA A 170 10.83 -12.59 -5.30
CA ALA A 170 9.68 -11.83 -4.81
C ALA A 170 9.57 -10.42 -5.41
N ILE A 171 10.61 -9.93 -6.10
CA ILE A 171 10.57 -8.66 -6.82
C ILE A 171 10.22 -8.93 -8.27
N PRO A 172 9.15 -8.32 -8.84
CA PRO A 172 8.81 -8.50 -10.25
C PRO A 172 10.01 -8.21 -11.17
N PRO A 173 10.24 -9.01 -12.22
CA PRO A 173 11.43 -8.85 -13.08
C PRO A 173 11.65 -7.44 -13.63
N PRO A 174 10.62 -6.68 -14.10
CA PRO A 174 10.83 -5.30 -14.56
C PRO A 174 11.27 -4.35 -13.44
N VAL A 175 10.78 -4.58 -12.20
CA VAL A 175 11.19 -3.80 -11.02
C VAL A 175 12.64 -4.12 -10.64
N LEU A 176 13.03 -5.38 -10.67
CA LEU A 176 14.40 -5.80 -10.39
C LEU A 176 15.39 -5.23 -11.40
N ALA A 177 15.04 -5.22 -12.69
CA ALA A 177 15.84 -4.60 -13.74
C ALA A 177 16.04 -3.11 -13.48
N TYR A 178 14.96 -2.39 -13.15
CA TYR A 178 15.00 -0.97 -12.81
C TYR A 178 15.89 -0.68 -11.59
N ILE A 179 15.75 -1.47 -10.52
CA ILE A 179 16.58 -1.35 -9.31
C ILE A 179 18.06 -1.46 -9.66
N ARG A 180 18.45 -2.40 -10.51
CA ARG A 180 19.85 -2.62 -10.93
C ARG A 180 20.36 -1.50 -11.82
N GLU A 181 19.57 -1.06 -12.78
CA GLU A 181 19.91 0.04 -13.69
C GLU A 181 20.23 1.33 -12.93
N HIS A 182 19.48 1.62 -11.85
CA HIS A 182 19.63 2.84 -11.07
C HIS A 182 20.47 2.66 -9.79
N GLY A 183 21.06 1.49 -9.56
CA GLY A 183 21.88 1.22 -8.38
C GLY A 183 21.15 1.36 -7.05
N LEU A 184 19.81 1.18 -7.04
CA LEU A 184 19.01 1.34 -5.84
C LEU A 184 19.32 0.22 -4.84
N TYR A 185 19.39 0.58 -3.56
CA TYR A 185 19.65 -0.33 -2.44
C TYR A 185 21.03 -1.00 -2.43
N ALA A 186 22.00 -0.54 -3.24
CA ALA A 186 23.33 -1.15 -3.33
C ALA A 186 24.22 -0.86 -2.11
N ALA A 187 23.95 0.21 -1.36
CA ALA A 187 24.67 0.60 -0.17
C ALA A 187 23.71 0.86 0.99
N LEU A 188 23.43 -0.17 1.77
CA LEU A 188 22.57 -0.12 2.96
C LEU A 188 23.36 -0.51 4.21
#